data_2a0d01ae5f3e0e30051a83673742df93
#
_entry.id   2a0d01ae5f3e0e30051a83673742df93
#
_cell.length_a   1.000
_cell.length_b   1.000
_cell.length_c   1.000
_cell.angle_alpha   90.00
_cell.angle_beta   90.00
_cell.angle_gamma   90.00
#
_symmetry.space_group_name_H-M   'P 1'
#
loop_
_entity.id
_entity.type
_entity.pdbx_description
1 polymer ?
#
loop_
_entity_poly.entity_id
_entity_poly.type
_entity_poly.pdbx_seq_one_letter_code
_entity_poly.pdbx_strand_id
1 'polypeptide(L)'
;MALALLGWLACFEVLARLGTWTPFAFVGSLLAVLAVNSSAVPLAQFRPSKRSLSIGVGAGLLMVLLTHLAYAWLAASFPAVRAGTRELLTLLNVVGFSPPARAALIVVIASCEEVLFRGLLPGSSRGEQGLRWPLAAELRGILGWSVIYALTTLPLGSPLLVLCAFACGTVWGTLRVATGSVLVPILAHVLWDLGVLLVWPLAA
;
A
#
# COMPACT_ATOMS: atom_id res chain seq x y z
N MET A 1 7.72 -14.97 -7.38
CA MET A 1 6.36 -14.44 -7.30
C MET A 1 5.47 -15.23 -6.33
N ALA A 2 5.13 -16.49 -6.61
CA ALA A 2 4.24 -17.28 -5.75
C ALA A 2 4.68 -17.30 -4.27
N LEU A 3 5.96 -17.53 -3.98
CA LEU A 3 6.49 -17.50 -2.62
C LEU A 3 6.30 -16.15 -1.91
N ALA A 4 6.44 -15.04 -2.63
CA ALA A 4 6.21 -13.71 -2.06
C ALA A 4 4.73 -13.52 -1.69
N LEU A 5 3.81 -13.92 -2.55
CA LEU A 5 2.38 -13.85 -2.29
C LEU A 5 1.96 -14.76 -1.13
N LEU A 6 2.46 -16.00 -1.09
CA LEU A 6 2.19 -16.93 0.02
C LEU A 6 2.77 -16.41 1.33
N GLY A 7 3.99 -15.88 1.33
CA GLY A 7 4.59 -15.26 2.51
C GLY A 7 3.79 -14.07 3.01
N TRP A 8 3.29 -13.23 2.09
CA TRP A 8 2.46 -12.08 2.45
C TRP A 8 1.10 -12.49 3.03
N LEU A 9 0.45 -13.45 2.39
CA LEU A 9 -0.81 -14.03 2.89
C LEU A 9 -0.63 -14.66 4.29
N ALA A 10 0.48 -15.39 4.51
CA ALA A 10 0.81 -15.95 5.81
C ALA A 10 1.01 -14.87 6.88
N CYS A 11 1.59 -13.71 6.53
CA CYS A 11 1.71 -12.58 7.46
C CYS A 11 0.34 -12.04 7.88
N PHE A 12 -0.63 -11.93 6.97
CA PHE A 12 -1.99 -11.52 7.31
C PHE A 12 -2.70 -12.55 8.20
N GLU A 13 -2.48 -13.84 7.94
CA GLU A 13 -3.00 -14.91 8.79
C GLU A 13 -2.42 -14.86 10.22
N VAL A 14 -1.11 -14.60 10.35
CA VAL A 14 -0.45 -14.42 11.65
C VAL A 14 -0.97 -13.17 12.35
N LEU A 15 -1.15 -12.06 11.61
CA LEU A 15 -1.73 -10.84 12.16
C LEU A 15 -3.16 -11.09 12.69
N ALA A 16 -3.99 -11.76 11.90
CA ALA A 16 -5.36 -12.11 12.31
C ALA A 16 -5.41 -12.93 13.58
N ARG A 17 -4.47 -13.87 13.78
CA ARG A 17 -4.42 -14.76 14.95
C ARG A 17 -3.73 -14.18 16.17
N LEU A 18 -2.63 -13.45 15.97
CA LEU A 18 -1.73 -13.03 17.05
C LEU A 18 -1.75 -11.51 17.30
N GLY A 19 -2.39 -10.71 16.44
CA GLY A 19 -2.49 -9.26 16.59
C GLY A 19 -1.14 -8.54 16.52
N THR A 20 -0.13 -9.10 15.80
CA THR A 20 1.20 -8.51 15.71
C THR A 20 1.64 -8.23 14.29
N TRP A 21 2.23 -7.05 14.06
CA TRP A 21 2.78 -6.61 12.78
C TRP A 21 4.25 -7.00 12.53
N THR A 22 4.92 -7.56 13.54
CA THR A 22 6.33 -7.93 13.46
C THR A 22 6.66 -8.87 12.29
N PRO A 23 5.83 -9.90 11.98
CA PRO A 23 6.08 -10.77 10.83
C PRO A 23 6.10 -10.03 9.49
N PHE A 24 5.23 -9.02 9.30
CA PHE A 24 5.24 -8.20 8.10
C PHE A 24 6.57 -7.46 7.93
N ALA A 25 7.05 -6.81 8.99
CA ALA A 25 8.31 -6.08 8.92
C ALA A 25 9.47 -7.02 8.59
N PHE A 26 9.52 -8.21 9.20
CA PHE A 26 10.59 -9.18 8.97
C PHE A 26 10.51 -9.85 7.60
N VAL A 27 9.38 -10.51 7.31
CA VAL A 27 9.17 -11.24 6.05
C VAL A 27 9.16 -10.29 4.87
N GLY A 28 8.47 -9.14 4.99
CA GLY A 28 8.43 -8.12 3.97
C GLY A 28 9.82 -7.61 3.61
N SER A 29 10.64 -7.27 4.62
CA SER A 29 12.02 -6.81 4.39
C SER A 29 12.87 -7.89 3.70
N LEU A 30 12.76 -9.14 4.14
CA LEU A 30 13.48 -10.24 3.52
C LEU A 30 13.10 -10.41 2.05
N LEU A 31 11.81 -10.45 1.75
CA LEU A 31 11.30 -10.60 0.39
C LEU A 31 11.66 -9.41 -0.51
N ALA A 32 11.57 -8.17 0.02
CA ALA A 32 11.96 -6.97 -0.71
C ALA A 32 13.46 -6.97 -1.05
N VAL A 33 14.31 -7.33 -0.08
CA VAL A 33 15.76 -7.49 -0.29
C VAL A 33 16.05 -8.55 -1.35
N LEU A 34 15.38 -9.71 -1.29
CA LEU A 34 15.53 -10.76 -2.30
C LEU A 34 15.09 -10.27 -3.70
N ALA A 35 13.99 -9.54 -3.79
CA ALA A 35 13.49 -9.00 -5.06
C ALA A 35 14.49 -8.01 -5.69
N VAL A 36 15.12 -7.16 -4.88
CA VAL A 36 16.14 -6.21 -5.34
C VAL A 36 17.43 -6.93 -5.71
N ASN A 37 17.92 -7.83 -4.88
CA ASN A 37 19.19 -8.56 -5.11
C ASN A 37 19.12 -9.51 -6.31
N SER A 38 17.95 -10.07 -6.61
CA SER A 38 17.73 -10.88 -7.81
C SER A 38 17.57 -10.06 -9.10
N SER A 39 17.71 -8.73 -9.01
CA SER A 39 17.45 -7.79 -10.10
C SER A 39 16.01 -7.83 -10.67
N ALA A 40 15.08 -8.49 -9.97
CA ALA A 40 13.67 -8.49 -10.33
C ALA A 40 13.07 -7.08 -10.22
N VAL A 41 13.60 -6.27 -9.28
CA VAL A 41 13.28 -4.85 -9.14
C VAL A 41 14.58 -4.03 -9.25
N PRO A 42 14.87 -3.42 -10.41
CA PRO A 42 16.09 -2.66 -10.62
C PRO A 42 16.23 -1.45 -9.70
N LEU A 43 17.41 -1.25 -9.11
CA LEU A 43 17.70 -0.11 -8.22
C LEU A 43 17.45 1.26 -8.87
N ALA A 44 17.58 1.35 -10.20
CA ALA A 44 17.28 2.57 -10.94
C ALA A 44 15.84 3.09 -10.71
N GLN A 45 14.90 2.20 -10.38
CA GLN A 45 13.50 2.57 -10.12
C GLN A 45 13.28 3.28 -8.77
N PHE A 46 14.30 3.30 -7.90
CA PHE A 46 14.29 3.99 -6.61
C PHE A 46 15.00 5.33 -6.65
N ARG A 47 15.56 5.74 -7.79
CA ARG A 47 16.31 7.01 -7.89
C ARG A 47 15.42 8.18 -7.55
N PRO A 48 15.80 9.00 -6.55
CA PRO A 48 15.05 10.19 -6.19
C PRO A 48 15.28 11.28 -7.26
N SER A 49 14.20 11.92 -7.66
CA SER A 49 14.23 13.17 -8.43
C SER A 49 13.26 14.16 -7.82
N LYS A 50 13.46 15.46 -8.05
CA LYS A 50 12.51 16.48 -7.58
C LYS A 50 11.08 16.15 -8.01
N ARG A 51 10.94 15.65 -9.24
CA ARG A 51 9.65 15.25 -9.81
C ARG A 51 9.05 14.05 -9.09
N SER A 52 9.81 12.96 -8.90
CA SER A 52 9.30 11.76 -8.21
C SER A 52 8.92 12.07 -6.76
N LEU A 53 9.71 12.88 -6.06
CA LEU A 53 9.39 13.33 -4.70
C LEU A 53 8.11 14.16 -4.67
N SER A 54 7.98 15.17 -5.55
CA SER A 54 6.78 16.02 -5.58
C SER A 54 5.51 15.24 -5.94
N ILE A 55 5.58 14.33 -6.91
CA ILE A 55 4.43 13.50 -7.30
C ILE A 55 4.04 12.55 -6.17
N GLY A 56 5.02 11.85 -5.56
CA GLY A 56 4.75 10.90 -4.49
C GLY A 56 4.14 11.56 -3.25
N VAL A 57 4.76 12.68 -2.82
CA VAL A 57 4.25 13.44 -1.67
C VAL A 57 2.88 14.04 -1.98
N GLY A 58 2.72 14.70 -3.13
CA GLY A 58 1.44 15.30 -3.52
C GLY A 58 0.31 14.28 -3.64
N ALA A 59 0.60 13.10 -4.23
CA ALA A 59 -0.37 12.01 -4.32
C ALA A 59 -0.76 11.45 -2.94
N GLY A 60 0.22 11.24 -2.04
CA GLY A 60 -0.05 10.78 -0.69
C GLY A 60 -0.94 11.73 0.10
N LEU A 61 -0.60 13.03 0.09
CA LEU A 61 -1.40 14.06 0.77
C LEU A 61 -2.81 14.18 0.17
N LEU A 62 -2.93 14.13 -1.16
CA LEU A 62 -4.23 14.13 -1.83
C LEU A 62 -5.06 12.91 -1.44
N MET A 63 -4.45 11.71 -1.38
CA MET A 63 -5.14 10.49 -0.95
C MET A 63 -5.63 10.60 0.50
N VAL A 64 -4.83 11.16 1.43
CA VAL A 64 -5.28 11.43 2.81
C VAL A 64 -6.53 12.32 2.80
N LEU A 65 -6.47 13.45 2.10
CA LEU A 65 -7.60 14.38 2.01
C LEU A 65 -8.86 13.72 1.42
N LEU A 66 -8.71 13.04 0.28
CA LEU A 66 -9.82 12.36 -0.38
C LEU A 66 -10.42 11.25 0.48
N THR A 67 -9.59 10.52 1.23
CA THR A 67 -10.06 9.49 2.16
C THR A 67 -10.92 10.10 3.27
N HIS A 68 -10.49 11.21 3.87
CA HIS A 68 -11.28 11.89 4.90
C HIS A 68 -12.59 12.46 4.37
N LEU A 69 -12.57 13.08 3.19
CA LEU A 69 -13.78 13.62 2.55
C LEU A 69 -14.76 12.47 2.19
N ALA A 70 -14.25 11.41 1.59
CA ALA A 70 -15.06 10.23 1.25
C ALA A 70 -15.64 9.57 2.49
N TYR A 71 -14.83 9.40 3.54
CA TYR A 71 -15.28 8.85 4.80
C TYR A 71 -16.36 9.72 5.45
N ALA A 72 -16.16 11.03 5.54
CA ALA A 72 -17.15 11.94 6.12
C ALA A 72 -18.50 11.82 5.43
N TRP A 73 -18.51 11.80 4.10
CA TRP A 73 -19.75 11.64 3.31
C TRP A 73 -20.38 10.26 3.46
N LEU A 74 -19.58 9.18 3.32
CA LEU A 74 -20.06 7.81 3.40
C LEU A 74 -20.56 7.46 4.82
N ALA A 75 -19.83 7.85 5.87
CA ALA A 75 -20.20 7.59 7.25
C ALA A 75 -21.47 8.36 7.70
N ALA A 76 -21.74 9.51 7.09
CA ALA A 76 -22.99 10.23 7.28
C ALA A 76 -24.18 9.54 6.59
N SER A 77 -23.94 8.94 5.41
CA SER A 77 -24.99 8.32 4.60
C SER A 77 -25.23 6.85 4.94
N PHE A 78 -24.20 6.14 5.40
CA PHE A 78 -24.23 4.69 5.63
C PHE A 78 -23.63 4.33 6.98
N PRO A 79 -24.46 4.05 8.02
CA PRO A 79 -23.97 3.65 9.36
C PRO A 79 -23.03 2.44 9.35
N ALA A 80 -23.21 1.50 8.42
CA ALA A 80 -22.35 0.34 8.24
C ALA A 80 -20.90 0.70 7.92
N VAL A 81 -20.66 1.84 7.20
CA VAL A 81 -19.31 2.33 6.90
C VAL A 81 -18.61 2.76 8.19
N ARG A 82 -19.32 3.47 9.08
CA ARG A 82 -18.76 3.88 10.38
C ARG A 82 -18.40 2.69 11.24
N ALA A 83 -19.29 1.69 11.33
CA ALA A 83 -19.04 0.48 12.08
C ALA A 83 -17.85 -0.31 11.52
N GLY A 84 -17.81 -0.53 10.19
CA GLY A 84 -16.72 -1.24 9.54
C GLY A 84 -15.39 -0.49 9.63
N THR A 85 -15.39 0.86 9.57
CA THR A 85 -14.16 1.65 9.78
C THR A 85 -13.62 1.50 11.20
N ARG A 86 -14.49 1.51 12.21
CA ARG A 86 -14.09 1.30 13.61
C ARG A 86 -13.47 -0.08 13.80
N GLU A 87 -14.11 -1.10 13.27
CA GLU A 87 -13.59 -2.47 13.29
C GLU A 87 -12.22 -2.56 12.60
N LEU A 88 -12.12 -2.01 11.41
CA LEU A 88 -10.85 -1.97 10.66
C LEU A 88 -9.73 -1.26 11.42
N LEU A 89 -9.98 -0.07 11.99
CA LEU A 89 -9.00 0.65 12.77
C LEU A 89 -8.59 -0.11 14.04
N THR A 90 -9.50 -0.87 14.63
CA THR A 90 -9.20 -1.75 15.78
C THR A 90 -8.28 -2.90 15.35
N LEU A 91 -8.54 -3.53 14.21
CA LEU A 91 -7.70 -4.60 13.65
C LEU A 91 -6.30 -4.08 13.29
N LEU A 92 -6.23 -2.87 12.74
CA LEU A 92 -4.95 -2.25 12.32
C LEU A 92 -4.21 -1.58 13.48
N ASN A 93 -4.88 -1.32 14.61
CA ASN A 93 -4.29 -0.67 15.75
C ASN A 93 -3.47 -1.66 16.59
N VAL A 94 -2.16 -1.65 16.36
CA VAL A 94 -1.24 -2.53 17.08
C VAL A 94 -1.09 -2.07 18.52
N VAL A 95 -1.74 -2.80 19.42
CA VAL A 95 -1.63 -2.58 20.86
C VAL A 95 -0.21 -2.88 21.32
N GLY A 96 0.38 -1.97 22.13
CA GLY A 96 1.69 -2.18 22.76
C GLY A 96 2.86 -1.48 22.09
N PHE A 97 2.69 -0.85 20.92
CA PHE A 97 3.75 -0.05 20.29
C PHE A 97 3.58 1.44 20.55
N SER A 98 4.69 2.12 20.88
CA SER A 98 4.71 3.59 20.95
C SER A 98 4.45 4.23 19.57
N PRO A 99 3.91 5.46 19.50
CA PRO A 99 3.66 6.12 18.20
C PRO A 99 4.87 6.14 17.25
N PRO A 100 6.12 6.41 17.69
CA PRO A 100 7.29 6.32 16.82
C PRO A 100 7.55 4.91 16.29
N ALA A 101 7.35 3.87 17.11
CA ALA A 101 7.53 2.48 16.69
C ALA A 101 6.46 2.07 15.67
N ARG A 102 5.21 2.53 15.84
CA ARG A 102 4.14 2.35 14.85
C ARG A 102 4.45 3.05 13.54
N ALA A 103 4.94 4.29 13.59
CA ALA A 103 5.37 5.01 12.40
C ALA A 103 6.48 4.25 11.65
N ALA A 104 7.49 3.74 12.36
CA ALA A 104 8.57 2.95 11.77
C ALA A 104 8.05 1.67 11.11
N LEU A 105 7.13 0.95 11.76
CA LEU A 105 6.49 -0.24 11.19
C LEU A 105 5.71 0.09 9.92
N ILE A 106 4.91 1.15 9.92
CA ILE A 106 4.16 1.62 8.73
C ILE A 106 5.14 1.89 7.58
N VAL A 107 6.20 2.66 7.83
CA VAL A 107 7.20 2.99 6.79
C VAL A 107 7.82 1.73 6.21
N VAL A 108 8.25 0.78 7.04
CA VAL A 108 8.87 -0.46 6.59
C VAL A 108 7.88 -1.32 5.80
N ILE A 109 6.70 -1.57 6.36
CA ILE A 109 5.71 -2.47 5.75
C ILE A 109 5.22 -1.92 4.42
N ALA A 110 4.75 -0.66 4.38
CA ALA A 110 4.27 -0.03 3.16
C ALA A 110 5.37 0.03 2.07
N SER A 111 6.62 0.31 2.45
CA SER A 111 7.74 0.27 1.49
C SER A 111 7.96 -1.13 0.91
N CYS A 112 7.93 -2.16 1.74
CA CYS A 112 8.08 -3.55 1.30
C CYS A 112 6.94 -3.99 0.39
N GLU A 113 5.70 -3.60 0.72
CA GLU A 113 4.53 -3.85 -0.14
C GLU A 113 4.71 -3.26 -1.53
N GLU A 114 5.14 -2.00 -1.62
CA GLU A 114 5.32 -1.36 -2.92
C GLU A 114 6.46 -2.00 -3.73
N VAL A 115 7.55 -2.41 -3.08
CA VAL A 115 8.61 -3.17 -3.75
C VAL A 115 8.08 -4.49 -4.31
N LEU A 116 7.28 -5.22 -3.54
CA LEU A 116 6.77 -6.54 -3.94
C LEU A 116 5.65 -6.43 -4.97
N PHE A 117 4.66 -5.57 -4.76
CA PHE A 117 3.48 -5.52 -5.62
C PHE A 117 3.64 -4.59 -6.81
N ARG A 118 4.36 -3.47 -6.68
CA ARG A 118 4.55 -2.49 -7.76
C ARG A 118 5.92 -2.58 -8.41
N GLY A 119 6.93 -2.98 -7.64
CA GLY A 119 8.25 -3.28 -8.19
C GLY A 119 8.24 -4.44 -9.19
N LEU A 120 7.46 -5.48 -8.88
CA LEU A 120 7.31 -6.68 -9.71
C LEU A 120 6.20 -6.57 -10.77
N LEU A 121 5.51 -5.43 -10.89
CA LEU A 121 4.44 -5.22 -11.87
C LEU A 121 4.99 -5.32 -13.30
N PRO A 122 4.48 -6.24 -14.14
CA PRO A 122 4.94 -6.40 -15.52
C PRO A 122 4.73 -5.14 -16.35
N GLY A 123 5.68 -4.84 -17.25
CA GLY A 123 5.57 -3.70 -18.18
C GLY A 123 6.00 -2.35 -17.61
N SER A 124 6.35 -2.27 -16.34
CA SER A 124 6.75 -1.04 -15.66
C SER A 124 8.23 -0.65 -15.85
N SER A 125 9.00 -1.44 -16.60
CA SER A 125 10.46 -1.28 -16.78
C SER A 125 10.88 -0.25 -17.83
N ARG A 126 9.93 0.48 -18.44
CA ARG A 126 10.26 1.60 -19.33
C ARG A 126 10.74 2.76 -18.47
N GLY A 127 12.03 3.07 -18.59
CA GLY A 127 12.68 4.14 -17.83
C GLY A 127 11.95 5.49 -17.89
N GLU A 128 12.48 6.50 -17.19
CA GLU A 128 11.92 7.84 -16.96
C GLU A 128 11.52 8.60 -18.25
N GLN A 129 10.51 8.13 -18.94
CA GLN A 129 9.90 8.79 -20.10
C GLN A 129 8.69 9.60 -19.63
N GLY A 130 8.90 10.64 -18.86
CA GLY A 130 7.86 11.59 -18.54
C GLY A 130 6.59 10.98 -17.89
N LEU A 131 5.73 11.82 -17.36
CA LEU A 131 4.40 11.41 -16.84
C LEU A 131 3.50 11.06 -18.03
N ARG A 132 2.90 9.86 -18.00
CA ARG A 132 1.97 9.41 -19.03
C ARG A 132 0.82 8.59 -18.44
N TRP A 133 -0.29 8.56 -19.14
CA TRP A 133 -1.39 7.67 -18.76
C TRP A 133 -1.10 6.22 -19.16
N PRO A 134 -1.48 5.24 -18.33
CA PRO A 134 -1.38 3.83 -18.66
C PRO A 134 -2.18 3.46 -19.91
N LEU A 135 -1.61 2.60 -20.74
CA LEU A 135 -2.35 2.00 -21.85
C LEU A 135 -3.37 0.97 -21.36
N ALA A 136 -4.34 0.61 -22.19
CA ALA A 136 -5.39 -0.34 -21.81
C ALA A 136 -4.83 -1.71 -21.33
N ALA A 137 -3.74 -2.18 -21.93
CA ALA A 137 -3.06 -3.40 -21.48
C ALA A 137 -2.43 -3.26 -20.10
N GLU A 138 -1.84 -2.10 -19.81
CA GLU A 138 -1.25 -1.78 -18.51
C GLU A 138 -2.33 -1.59 -17.44
N LEU A 139 -3.47 -0.98 -17.79
CA LEU A 139 -4.62 -0.88 -16.89
C LEU A 139 -5.14 -2.25 -16.47
N ARG A 140 -5.25 -3.21 -17.41
CA ARG A 140 -5.61 -4.59 -17.05
C ARG A 140 -4.60 -5.22 -16.10
N GLY A 141 -3.31 -4.98 -16.32
CA GLY A 141 -2.24 -5.42 -15.42
C GLY A 141 -2.38 -4.79 -14.03
N ILE A 142 -2.59 -3.48 -13.95
CA ILE A 142 -2.79 -2.75 -12.69
C ILE A 142 -3.99 -3.32 -11.93
N LEU A 143 -5.14 -3.48 -12.59
CA LEU A 143 -6.35 -4.00 -11.96
C LEU A 143 -6.16 -5.45 -11.48
N GLY A 144 -5.56 -6.31 -12.31
CA GLY A 144 -5.26 -7.69 -11.93
C GLY A 144 -4.35 -7.78 -10.70
N TRP A 145 -3.28 -6.99 -10.65
CA TRP A 145 -2.39 -6.92 -9.49
C TRP A 145 -3.05 -6.31 -8.26
N SER A 146 -3.96 -5.34 -8.44
CA SER A 146 -4.73 -4.76 -7.34
C SER A 146 -5.72 -5.75 -6.75
N VAL A 147 -6.32 -6.61 -7.58
CA VAL A 147 -7.13 -7.74 -7.10
C VAL A 147 -6.28 -8.71 -6.30
N ILE A 148 -5.12 -9.13 -6.82
CA ILE A 148 -4.21 -10.04 -6.09
C ILE A 148 -3.82 -9.43 -4.74
N TYR A 149 -3.43 -8.15 -4.72
CA TYR A 149 -3.08 -7.44 -3.50
C TYR A 149 -4.25 -7.42 -2.50
N ALA A 150 -5.44 -7.04 -2.95
CA ALA A 150 -6.63 -7.02 -2.12
C ALA A 150 -6.99 -8.40 -1.54
N LEU A 151 -6.84 -9.46 -2.33
CA LEU A 151 -7.09 -10.83 -1.87
C LEU A 151 -6.13 -11.28 -0.76
N THR A 152 -4.92 -10.72 -0.67
CA THR A 152 -4.00 -11.04 0.44
C THR A 152 -4.52 -10.56 1.80
N THR A 153 -5.43 -9.59 1.84
CA THR A 153 -6.00 -9.05 3.08
C THR A 153 -7.20 -9.86 3.62
N LEU A 154 -7.69 -10.85 2.86
CA LEU A 154 -8.85 -11.67 3.23
C LEU A 154 -8.78 -12.32 4.62
N PRO A 155 -7.61 -12.79 5.13
CA PRO A 155 -7.54 -13.39 6.45
C PRO A 155 -7.99 -12.48 7.59
N LEU A 156 -7.97 -11.15 7.41
CA LEU A 156 -8.45 -10.19 8.40
C LEU A 156 -9.99 -10.10 8.47
N GLY A 157 -10.71 -10.73 7.54
CA GLY A 157 -12.16 -10.82 7.56
C GLY A 157 -12.91 -9.49 7.32
N SER A 158 -12.22 -8.43 6.94
CA SER A 158 -12.83 -7.11 6.73
C SER A 158 -13.07 -6.82 5.23
N PRO A 159 -14.33 -6.84 4.74
CA PRO A 159 -14.64 -6.48 3.37
C PRO A 159 -14.24 -5.04 3.01
N LEU A 160 -14.32 -4.13 3.99
CA LEU A 160 -13.89 -2.75 3.82
C LEU A 160 -12.39 -2.66 3.54
N LEU A 161 -11.57 -3.47 4.25
CA LEU A 161 -10.12 -3.53 3.99
C LEU A 161 -9.83 -4.05 2.58
N VAL A 162 -10.51 -5.09 2.14
CA VAL A 162 -10.35 -5.64 0.78
C VAL A 162 -10.66 -4.59 -0.27
N LEU A 163 -11.77 -3.84 -0.09
CA LEU A 163 -12.15 -2.75 -1.00
C LEU A 163 -11.13 -1.61 -0.99
N CYS A 164 -10.68 -1.19 0.18
CA CYS A 164 -9.64 -0.16 0.33
C CYS A 164 -8.33 -0.60 -0.32
N ALA A 165 -7.88 -1.83 -0.08
CA ALA A 165 -6.67 -2.39 -0.67
C ALA A 165 -6.76 -2.44 -2.21
N PHE A 166 -7.91 -2.82 -2.77
CA PHE A 166 -8.13 -2.77 -4.21
C PHE A 166 -8.06 -1.34 -4.76
N ALA A 167 -8.78 -0.40 -4.15
CA ALA A 167 -8.82 0.99 -4.60
C ALA A 167 -7.44 1.66 -4.51
N CYS A 168 -6.80 1.58 -3.35
CA CYS A 168 -5.45 2.11 -3.12
C CYS A 168 -4.43 1.42 -4.02
N GLY A 169 -4.52 0.09 -4.14
CA GLY A 169 -3.69 -0.71 -5.04
C GLY A 169 -3.74 -0.24 -6.49
N THR A 170 -4.92 0.14 -6.95
CA THR A 170 -5.12 0.69 -8.30
C THR A 170 -4.47 2.07 -8.46
N VAL A 171 -4.60 2.94 -7.45
CA VAL A 171 -3.94 4.25 -7.46
C VAL A 171 -2.42 4.10 -7.49
N TRP A 172 -1.84 3.31 -6.59
CA TRP A 172 -0.39 3.11 -6.52
C TRP A 172 0.16 2.39 -7.77
N GLY A 173 -0.57 1.41 -8.30
CA GLY A 173 -0.23 0.78 -9.59
C GLY A 173 -0.23 1.76 -10.75
N THR A 174 -1.20 2.67 -10.79
CA THR A 174 -1.27 3.75 -11.78
C THR A 174 -0.10 4.71 -11.64
N LEU A 175 0.21 5.17 -10.42
CA LEU A 175 1.38 6.00 -10.14
C LEU A 175 2.67 5.33 -10.59
N ARG A 176 2.83 4.03 -10.29
CA ARG A 176 3.98 3.23 -10.72
C ARG A 176 4.18 3.22 -12.22
N VAL A 177 3.12 2.92 -12.97
CA VAL A 177 3.18 2.85 -14.43
C VAL A 177 3.34 4.24 -15.05
N ALA A 178 2.63 5.23 -14.53
CA ALA A 178 2.66 6.60 -15.05
C ALA A 178 4.02 7.29 -14.86
N THR A 179 4.78 6.92 -13.84
CA THR A 179 6.06 7.56 -13.50
C THR A 179 7.28 6.72 -13.79
N GLY A 180 7.13 5.41 -13.95
CA GLY A 180 8.25 4.47 -14.08
C GLY A 180 9.05 4.26 -12.77
N SER A 181 8.66 4.90 -11.66
CA SER A 181 9.38 4.90 -10.38
C SER A 181 8.64 4.11 -9.31
N VAL A 182 9.32 3.24 -8.57
CA VAL A 182 8.78 2.58 -7.37
C VAL A 182 8.75 3.53 -6.18
N LEU A 183 9.65 4.52 -6.16
CA LEU A 183 9.70 5.51 -5.09
C LEU A 183 8.42 6.33 -4.97
N VAL A 184 7.74 6.62 -6.10
CA VAL A 184 6.51 7.41 -6.10
C VAL A 184 5.37 6.73 -5.33
N PRO A 185 4.98 5.49 -5.63
CA PRO A 185 3.96 4.81 -4.84
C PRO A 185 4.41 4.52 -3.40
N ILE A 186 5.71 4.26 -3.13
CA ILE A 186 6.22 4.15 -1.75
C ILE A 186 5.90 5.42 -0.95
N LEU A 187 6.25 6.59 -1.46
CA LEU A 187 5.99 7.85 -0.78
C LEU A 187 4.50 8.10 -0.59
N ALA A 188 3.70 7.84 -1.62
CA ALA A 188 2.26 8.02 -1.57
C ALA A 188 1.60 7.10 -0.53
N HIS A 189 1.99 5.83 -0.49
CA HIS A 189 1.47 4.83 0.44
C HIS A 189 1.88 5.15 1.88
N VAL A 190 3.16 5.35 2.14
CA VAL A 190 3.67 5.70 3.47
C VAL A 190 2.97 6.94 4.04
N LEU A 191 2.83 8.00 3.24
CA LEU A 191 2.17 9.23 3.68
C LEU A 191 0.68 9.02 3.92
N TRP A 192 0.02 8.22 3.09
CA TRP A 192 -1.39 7.89 3.28
C TRP A 192 -1.62 7.10 4.56
N ASP A 193 -0.85 6.03 4.80
CA ASP A 193 -0.96 5.22 6.01
C ASP A 193 -0.65 6.03 7.26
N LEU A 194 0.47 6.80 7.27
CA LEU A 194 0.80 7.68 8.39
C LEU A 194 -0.31 8.69 8.64
N GLY A 195 -0.87 9.28 7.59
CA GLY A 195 -1.96 10.24 7.68
C GLY A 195 -3.21 9.62 8.28
N VAL A 196 -3.69 8.51 7.72
CA VAL A 196 -4.99 7.91 8.07
C VAL A 196 -4.95 7.09 9.36
N LEU A 197 -3.79 6.49 9.69
CA LEU A 197 -3.68 5.59 10.85
C LEU A 197 -3.05 6.23 12.09
N LEU A 198 -2.26 7.30 11.92
CA LEU A 198 -1.45 7.82 13.03
C LEU A 198 -1.61 9.32 13.26
N VAL A 199 -1.48 10.16 12.22
CA VAL A 199 -1.45 11.63 12.36
C VAL A 199 -2.85 12.22 12.46
N TRP A 200 -3.74 11.77 11.62
CA TRP A 200 -5.14 12.19 11.56
C TRP A 200 -6.04 10.96 11.36
N PRO A 201 -6.21 10.12 12.39
CA PRO A 201 -7.02 8.91 12.29
C PRO A 201 -8.46 9.26 11.92
N LEU A 202 -9.07 8.40 11.09
CA LEU A 202 -10.50 8.52 10.79
C LEU A 202 -11.28 8.43 12.10
N ALA A 203 -12.17 9.39 12.33
CA ALA A 203 -13.02 9.41 13.51
C ALA A 203 -14.05 8.26 13.42
N ALA A 204 -13.84 7.22 14.20
CA ALA A 204 -14.71 6.05 14.25
C ALA A 204 -15.77 6.16 15.38
#